data_748ab9b8cafa495d5574bcc57e496896
#
_entry.id   748ab9b8cafa495d5574bcc57e496896
#
_cell.length_a   1.000
_cell.length_b   1.000
_cell.length_c   1.000
_cell.angle_alpha   90.00
_cell.angle_beta   90.00
_cell.angle_gamma   90.00
#
_symmetry.space_group_name_H-M   'P 1'
#
loop_
_entity.id
_entity.type
_entity.pdbx_description
1 polymer ?
#
loop_
_entity_poly.entity_id
_entity_poly.type
_entity_poly.pdbx_seq_one_letter_code
_entity_poly.pdbx_strand_id
1 'polypeptide(L)'
;MPERTCIACRSAKGKRELIRLVSSPAGIEIDPRGKKPGRGVYLCRCSVCWERGLKSNRIEFGLRAKMSAENRQSLVDYGRGLAEKED
;
A
#
# COMPACT_ATOMS: atom_id res chain seq x y z
N MET A 1 9.87 6.11 17.57
CA MET A 1 9.53 6.05 16.17
C MET A 1 8.04 6.00 16.00
N PRO A 2 7.51 6.85 15.16
CA PRO A 2 6.06 6.81 14.95
C PRO A 2 5.69 5.54 14.19
N GLU A 3 4.63 4.93 14.64
CA GLU A 3 4.08 3.78 13.95
C GLU A 3 3.15 4.25 12.87
N ARG A 4 2.94 3.40 11.88
CA ARG A 4 1.98 3.66 10.81
C ARG A 4 0.90 2.60 10.91
N THR A 5 -0.20 2.85 10.24
CA THR A 5 -1.35 1.96 10.29
C THR A 5 -1.62 1.38 8.91
N CYS A 6 -1.78 0.06 8.87
CA CYS A 6 -2.19 -0.61 7.63
C CYS A 6 -3.63 -0.24 7.33
N ILE A 7 -3.91 0.21 6.11
CA ILE A 7 -5.26 0.63 5.77
C ILE A 7 -6.22 -0.54 5.57
N ALA A 8 -5.71 -1.76 5.47
CA ALA A 8 -6.55 -2.93 5.30
C ALA A 8 -6.96 -3.55 6.63
N CYS A 9 -6.01 -3.82 7.50
CA CYS A 9 -6.32 -4.48 8.78
C CYS A 9 -6.34 -3.53 9.96
N ARG A 10 -5.97 -2.29 9.76
CA ARG A 10 -6.00 -1.26 10.80
C ARG A 10 -5.04 -1.49 11.96
N SER A 11 -4.08 -2.37 11.78
CA SER A 11 -3.06 -2.62 12.80
C SER A 11 -1.96 -1.58 12.70
N ALA A 12 -1.50 -1.10 13.84
CA ALA A 12 -0.36 -0.18 13.87
C ALA A 12 0.91 -1.01 13.91
N LYS A 13 1.85 -0.70 13.06
CA LYS A 13 3.09 -1.46 12.95
C LYS A 13 4.25 -0.54 12.67
N GLY A 14 5.44 -1.07 12.87
CA GLY A 14 6.65 -0.34 12.56
C GLY A 14 6.80 -0.16 11.06
N LYS A 15 7.57 0.85 10.70
CA LYS A 15 7.80 1.21 9.32
C LYS A 15 8.29 0.04 8.46
N ARG A 16 9.08 -0.85 9.04
CA ARG A 16 9.65 -1.98 8.30
C ARG A 16 8.65 -3.07 7.97
N GLU A 17 7.55 -3.09 8.71
CA GLU A 17 6.54 -4.12 8.51
C GLU A 17 5.45 -3.69 7.55
N LEU A 18 5.58 -2.49 7.00
CA LEU A 18 4.59 -1.93 6.11
C LEU A 18 5.24 -1.50 4.80
N ILE A 19 4.42 -1.46 3.76
CA ILE A 19 4.84 -0.96 2.47
C ILE A 19 4.10 0.35 2.25
N ARG A 20 4.83 1.38 1.87
CA ARG A 20 4.24 2.69 1.63
C ARG A 20 3.87 2.85 0.17
N LEU A 21 2.67 3.36 -0.07
CA LEU A 21 2.22 3.69 -1.42
C LEU A 21 2.02 5.19 -1.50
N VAL A 22 2.45 5.78 -2.59
CA VAL A 22 2.32 7.23 -2.79
C VAL A 22 1.71 7.51 -4.15
N SER A 23 1.14 8.70 -4.26
CA SER A 23 0.60 9.17 -5.53
C SER A 23 1.69 9.92 -6.28
N SER A 24 1.80 9.68 -7.57
CA SER A 24 2.76 10.38 -8.43
C SER A 24 2.05 10.76 -9.72
N PRO A 25 2.67 11.59 -10.56
CA PRO A 25 2.06 11.94 -11.84
C PRO A 25 1.78 10.72 -12.72
N ALA A 26 2.54 9.65 -12.53
CA ALA A 26 2.36 8.44 -13.30
C ALA A 26 1.32 7.49 -12.70
N GLY A 27 0.81 7.79 -11.51
CA GLY A 27 -0.15 6.93 -10.85
C GLY A 27 0.28 6.64 -9.41
N ILE A 28 -0.20 5.55 -8.87
CA ILE A 28 0.15 5.15 -7.52
C ILE A 28 1.34 4.21 -7.58
N GLU A 29 2.37 4.52 -6.83
CA GLU A 29 3.60 3.73 -6.83
C GLU A 29 4.01 3.30 -5.44
N ILE A 30 4.85 2.28 -5.41
CA ILE A 30 5.43 1.78 -4.18
C ILE A 30 6.64 2.63 -3.86
N ASP A 31 6.76 3.02 -2.60
CA ASP A 31 7.89 3.82 -2.14
C ASP A 31 8.69 2.99 -1.14
N PRO A 32 9.64 2.19 -1.63
CA PRO A 32 10.37 1.26 -0.76
C PRO A 32 11.23 1.93 0.29
N ARG A 33 11.66 3.15 0.04
CA ARG A 33 12.51 3.86 0.99
C ARG A 33 11.75 4.81 1.89
N GLY A 34 10.48 5.06 1.60
CA GLY A 34 9.68 5.98 2.39
C GLY A 34 10.11 7.42 2.29
N LYS A 35 10.79 7.79 1.20
CA LYS A 35 11.33 9.14 1.03
C LYS A 35 10.63 9.99 0.00
N LYS A 36 9.73 9.42 -0.76
CA LYS A 36 9.02 10.21 -1.76
C LYS A 36 8.09 11.20 -1.10
N PRO A 37 8.03 12.42 -1.61
CA PRO A 37 7.19 13.45 -0.99
C PRO A 37 5.71 13.18 -1.24
N GLY A 38 4.89 13.79 -0.42
CA GLY A 38 3.46 13.72 -0.61
C GLY A 38 2.79 12.76 0.35
N ARG A 39 1.50 12.59 0.14
CA ARG A 39 0.68 11.75 0.99
C ARG A 39 0.94 10.28 0.71
N GLY A 40 1.02 9.49 1.76
CA GLY A 40 1.24 8.06 1.60
C GLY A 40 0.23 7.26 2.40
N VAL A 41 0.00 6.04 1.96
CA VAL A 41 -0.78 5.07 2.72
C VAL A 41 0.06 3.83 2.90
N TYR A 42 -0.29 3.01 3.87
CA TYR A 42 0.53 1.85 4.23
C TYR A 42 -0.28 0.57 4.22
N LEU A 43 0.37 -0.51 3.81
CA LEU A 43 -0.21 -1.85 3.82
C LEU A 43 0.81 -2.81 4.40
N CYS A 44 0.33 -3.81 5.13
CA CYS A 44 1.21 -4.85 5.65
C CYS A 44 1.93 -5.56 4.52
N ARG A 45 3.12 -6.05 4.81
CA ARG A 45 3.88 -6.84 3.85
C ARG A 45 3.35 -8.26 3.79
N CYS A 46 2.10 -8.40 3.44
CA CYS A 46 1.52 -9.72 3.27
C CYS A 46 0.48 -9.66 2.16
N SER A 47 0.31 -10.77 1.47
CA SER A 47 -0.59 -10.80 0.33
C SER A 47 -2.03 -10.56 0.71
N VAL A 48 -2.42 -10.99 1.89
CA VAL A 48 -3.81 -10.83 2.35
C VAL A 48 -4.18 -9.36 2.49
N CYS A 49 -3.37 -8.59 3.21
CA CYS A 49 -3.63 -7.17 3.39
C CYS A 49 -3.52 -6.42 2.08
N TRP A 50 -2.55 -6.80 1.27
CA TRP A 50 -2.33 -6.20 -0.03
C TRP A 50 -3.57 -6.34 -0.90
N GLU A 51 -4.10 -7.56 -0.94
CA GLU A 51 -5.29 -7.84 -1.73
C GLU A 51 -6.50 -7.08 -1.22
N ARG A 52 -6.71 -7.08 0.10
CA ARG A 52 -7.81 -6.35 0.69
C ARG A 52 -7.75 -4.86 0.40
N GLY A 53 -6.56 -4.29 0.48
CA GLY A 53 -6.37 -2.89 0.21
C GLY A 53 -6.68 -2.54 -1.23
N LEU A 54 -6.30 -3.43 -2.14
CA LEU A 54 -6.53 -3.19 -3.56
C LEU A 54 -7.96 -3.42 -3.99
N LYS A 55 -8.67 -4.30 -3.31
CA LYS A 55 -10.08 -4.56 -3.63
C LYS A 55 -11.00 -3.43 -3.21
N SER A 56 -10.61 -2.70 -2.18
CA SER A 56 -11.40 -1.60 -1.70
C SER A 56 -10.84 -0.31 -2.30
N ASN A 57 -11.60 0.77 -2.16
CA ASN A 57 -11.13 2.07 -2.63
C ASN A 57 -10.30 2.80 -1.58
N ARG A 58 -9.83 2.08 -0.57
CA ARG A 58 -9.13 2.71 0.53
C ARG A 58 -7.82 3.37 0.13
N ILE A 59 -7.09 2.74 -0.80
CA ILE A 59 -5.84 3.34 -1.27
C ILE A 59 -6.12 4.63 -2.01
N GLU A 60 -7.06 4.58 -2.95
CA GLU A 60 -7.41 5.74 -3.75
C GLU A 60 -7.97 6.85 -2.88
N PHE A 61 -8.82 6.48 -1.94
CA PHE A 61 -9.41 7.45 -1.03
C PHE A 61 -8.36 8.11 -0.14
N GLY A 62 -7.47 7.30 0.42
CA GLY A 62 -6.42 7.81 1.30
C GLY A 62 -5.43 8.71 0.59
N LEU A 63 -5.15 8.42 -0.67
CA LEU A 63 -4.22 9.21 -1.47
C LEU A 63 -4.90 10.30 -2.27
N ARG A 64 -6.24 10.30 -2.27
CA ARG A 64 -7.03 11.23 -3.07
C ARG A 64 -6.60 11.20 -4.53
N ALA A 65 -6.39 10.00 -5.03
CA ALA A 65 -5.92 9.78 -6.38
C ALA A 65 -6.69 8.64 -7.00
N LYS A 66 -6.69 8.58 -8.32
CA LYS A 66 -7.34 7.50 -9.03
C LYS A 66 -6.30 6.51 -9.52
N MET A 67 -6.72 5.27 -9.62
CA MET A 67 -5.85 4.21 -10.07
C MET A 67 -6.42 3.62 -11.35
N SER A 68 -5.62 3.59 -12.40
CA SER A 68 -6.06 2.98 -13.65
C SER A 68 -6.07 1.45 -13.48
N ALA A 69 -6.69 0.76 -14.41
CA ALA A 69 -6.72 -0.69 -14.38
C ALA A 69 -5.31 -1.26 -14.49
N GLU A 70 -4.47 -0.64 -15.31
CA GLU A 70 -3.09 -1.07 -15.47
C GLU A 70 -2.29 -0.85 -14.19
N ASN A 71 -2.50 0.30 -13.57
CA ASN A 71 -1.83 0.62 -12.31
C ASN A 71 -2.22 -0.38 -11.23
N ARG A 72 -3.52 -0.68 -11.13
CA ARG A 72 -4.01 -1.65 -10.16
C ARG A 72 -3.40 -3.03 -10.41
N GLN A 73 -3.32 -3.43 -11.67
CA GLN A 73 -2.75 -4.72 -12.02
C GLN A 73 -1.28 -4.81 -11.63
N SER A 74 -0.54 -3.74 -11.86
CA SER A 74 0.86 -3.65 -11.45
C SER A 74 1.02 -3.91 -9.96
N LEU A 75 0.16 -3.28 -9.16
CA LEU A 75 0.21 -3.45 -7.71
C LEU A 75 -0.23 -4.84 -7.28
N VAL A 76 -1.23 -5.40 -7.97
CA VAL A 76 -1.66 -6.76 -7.70
C VAL A 76 -0.52 -7.74 -7.95
N ASP A 77 0.19 -7.55 -9.05
CA ASP A 77 1.32 -8.41 -9.40
C ASP A 77 2.43 -8.32 -8.38
N TYR A 78 2.69 -7.12 -7.89
CA TYR A 78 3.68 -6.95 -6.84
C TYR A 78 3.27 -7.73 -5.58
N GLY A 79 2.00 -7.68 -5.24
CA GLY A 79 1.49 -8.36 -4.05
C GLY A 79 1.59 -9.86 -4.13
N ARG A 80 1.57 -10.41 -5.33
CA ARG A 80 1.69 -11.86 -5.49
C ARG A 80 3.05 -12.38 -5.06
N GLY A 81 4.04 -11.51 -5.05
CA GLY A 81 5.36 -11.90 -4.58
C GLY A 81 5.54 -11.78 -3.08
N LEU A 82 4.52 -11.28 -2.38
CA LEU A 82 4.60 -11.15 -0.93
C LEU A 82 4.19 -12.45 -0.25
N ALA A 83 4.76 -12.69 0.92
CA ALA A 83 4.42 -13.89 1.67
C ALA A 83 2.99 -13.82 2.17
N GLU A 84 2.34 -14.96 2.22
CA GLU A 84 1.03 -15.05 2.82
C GLU A 84 1.22 -15.17 4.31
N LYS A 85 1.37 -14.05 4.95
CA LYS A 85 1.63 -14.03 6.35
C LYS A 85 0.39 -13.70 7.10
N GLU A 86 0.10 -14.48 8.09
CA GLU A 86 -1.01 -14.20 8.96
C GLU A 86 -0.48 -14.01 10.34
N ASP A 87 -0.86 -12.99 10.97
CA ASP A 87 -0.42 -12.78 12.33
C ASP A 87 -1.56 -12.53 13.22
#